data_d7fdd9b9114c23e6b3b2bfa495a23f52
#
_entry.id   d7fdd9b9114c23e6b3b2bfa495a23f52
#
_cell.length_a   1.000
_cell.length_b   1.000
_cell.length_c   1.000
_cell.angle_alpha   90.00
_cell.angle_beta   90.00
_cell.angle_gamma   90.00
#
_symmetry.space_group_name_H-M   'P 1'
#
loop_
_entity.id
_entity.type
_entity.pdbx_description
1 polymer ?
#
loop_
_entity_poly.entity_id
_entity_poly.type
_entity_poly.pdbx_seq_one_letter_code
_entity_poly.pdbx_strand_id
1 'polypeptide(L)'
;MNNRRRLVVALGVGAFAAPFSSVAQQKPAKIPRIGLLSPFSPADAMPWYKALQVGLRDLGWVEGKNIGIEYRYAEGKSDRLPDLAADLVRLNVDIIVTTITPDALAAKNATRVIPIVMAAAGEPVASGIVESLARPGGNVTGLSQMTVELGGKRLELLKEIVPKLSRVAVLWEPATAISTLAWKEIQLPARQLGIELYSLEILTANDLDKAFEAAIRVRAGALAIMPSPVFTANLKQIANHAVKSHLPSIYNVGDFADAGGLVTYGPNRADLFRRAATYVDKILKGAKPGDLPIEQPTKFDLVVNVKTAKAIDITIPGAILLQATKVIQ
;
A
#
# COMPACT_ATOMS: atom_id res chain seq x y z
N MET A 1 -4.50 -80.08 -68.34
CA MET A 1 -4.94 -79.52 -69.62
C MET A 1 -5.70 -78.24 -69.39
N ASN A 2 -5.22 -77.20 -70.01
CA ASN A 2 -5.89 -75.95 -70.43
C ASN A 2 -6.71 -75.13 -69.41
N ASN A 3 -6.25 -74.01 -69.16
CA ASN A 3 -6.17 -72.75 -69.90
C ASN A 3 -7.32 -71.80 -69.53
N ARG A 4 -7.12 -70.70 -69.06
CA ARG A 4 -7.15 -69.34 -69.69
C ARG A 4 -7.32 -68.24 -68.68
N ARG A 5 -6.35 -67.44 -68.76
CA ARG A 5 -6.29 -66.05 -68.36
C ARG A 5 -7.63 -65.27 -68.46
N ARG A 6 -8.02 -64.52 -67.45
CA ARG A 6 -8.72 -63.25 -67.64
C ARG A 6 -8.10 -62.24 -66.73
N LEU A 7 -7.43 -61.32 -67.36
CA LEU A 7 -6.92 -60.04 -66.79
C LEU A 7 -8.15 -59.16 -66.51
N VAL A 8 -8.33 -58.76 -65.26
CA VAL A 8 -9.26 -57.68 -64.90
C VAL A 8 -8.43 -56.51 -64.38
N VAL A 9 -8.36 -55.50 -65.21
CA VAL A 9 -7.78 -54.17 -64.84
C VAL A 9 -8.80 -53.51 -63.95
N ALA A 10 -8.49 -53.40 -62.64
CA ALA A 10 -9.23 -52.51 -61.71
C ALA A 10 -8.54 -51.17 -61.64
N LEU A 11 -9.18 -50.18 -62.23
CA LEU A 11 -8.81 -48.71 -62.01
C LEU A 11 -8.99 -48.37 -60.56
N GLY A 12 -7.89 -48.21 -59.88
CA GLY A 12 -7.87 -47.61 -58.50
C GLY A 12 -8.14 -46.14 -58.56
N VAL A 13 -9.29 -45.67 -58.05
CA VAL A 13 -9.55 -44.30 -57.75
C VAL A 13 -8.84 -44.02 -56.45
N GLY A 14 -7.68 -43.33 -56.53
CA GLY A 14 -6.95 -42.80 -55.36
C GLY A 14 -7.72 -41.61 -54.78
N ALA A 15 -8.43 -41.84 -53.69
CA ALA A 15 -8.96 -40.76 -52.88
C ALA A 15 -7.80 -40.07 -52.19
N PHE A 16 -7.45 -38.89 -52.62
CA PHE A 16 -6.57 -37.98 -51.89
C PHE A 16 -7.30 -37.54 -50.60
N ALA A 17 -7.01 -38.22 -49.49
CA ALA A 17 -7.34 -37.74 -48.16
C ALA A 17 -6.40 -36.56 -47.84
N ALA A 18 -6.81 -35.36 -48.15
CA ALA A 18 -6.17 -34.14 -47.63
C ALA A 18 -6.31 -34.17 -46.10
N PRO A 19 -5.22 -33.97 -45.34
CA PRO A 19 -5.35 -33.77 -43.91
C PRO A 19 -6.12 -32.49 -43.68
N PHE A 20 -7.35 -32.55 -43.20
CA PHE A 20 -8.03 -31.42 -42.60
C PHE A 20 -7.21 -31.03 -41.37
N SER A 21 -6.31 -30.04 -41.55
CA SER A 21 -5.73 -29.31 -40.42
C SER A 21 -6.91 -28.67 -39.69
N SER A 22 -7.37 -29.29 -38.61
CA SER A 22 -8.30 -28.66 -37.71
C SER A 22 -7.56 -27.47 -37.12
N VAL A 23 -7.79 -26.28 -37.68
CA VAL A 23 -7.50 -25.04 -37.06
C VAL A 23 -8.37 -25.02 -35.79
N ALA A 24 -7.80 -25.52 -34.71
CA ALA A 24 -8.41 -25.34 -33.40
C ALA A 24 -8.65 -23.85 -33.28
N GLN A 25 -9.90 -23.41 -33.37
CA GLN A 25 -10.33 -22.05 -33.06
C GLN A 25 -9.88 -21.82 -31.62
N GLN A 26 -8.71 -21.19 -31.43
CA GLN A 26 -8.32 -20.66 -30.15
C GLN A 26 -9.43 -19.69 -29.75
N LYS A 27 -10.26 -20.11 -28.79
CA LYS A 27 -11.18 -19.17 -28.14
C LYS A 27 -10.35 -17.93 -27.82
N PRO A 28 -10.82 -16.71 -28.19
CA PRO A 28 -10.09 -15.51 -27.86
C PRO A 28 -9.78 -15.56 -26.37
N ALA A 29 -8.51 -15.46 -26.02
CA ALA A 29 -8.07 -15.53 -24.64
C ALA A 29 -8.85 -14.44 -23.86
N LYS A 30 -9.58 -14.84 -22.82
CA LYS A 30 -10.34 -13.92 -21.97
C LYS A 30 -9.35 -12.86 -21.47
N ILE A 31 -9.60 -11.61 -21.78
CA ILE A 31 -8.82 -10.49 -21.22
C ILE A 31 -9.07 -10.45 -19.71
N PRO A 32 -8.06 -10.69 -18.86
CA PRO A 32 -8.23 -10.66 -17.43
C PRO A 32 -8.60 -9.25 -16.94
N ARG A 33 -9.40 -9.18 -15.88
CA ARG A 33 -9.85 -7.93 -15.26
C ARG A 33 -9.35 -7.84 -13.83
N ILE A 34 -8.74 -6.70 -13.49
CA ILE A 34 -8.31 -6.35 -12.14
C ILE A 34 -9.31 -5.36 -11.55
N GLY A 35 -9.77 -5.59 -10.33
CA GLY A 35 -10.48 -4.60 -9.54
C GLY A 35 -9.49 -3.82 -8.68
N LEU A 36 -9.46 -2.49 -8.77
CA LEU A 36 -8.73 -1.62 -7.85
C LEU A 36 -9.70 -1.03 -6.84
N LEU A 37 -9.50 -1.37 -5.56
CA LEU A 37 -10.30 -0.86 -4.45
C LEU A 37 -9.47 0.12 -3.63
N SER A 38 -10.02 1.29 -3.31
CA SER A 38 -9.31 2.34 -2.56
C SER A 38 -10.25 3.12 -1.64
N PRO A 39 -9.82 3.44 -0.40
CA PRO A 39 -10.54 4.38 0.45
C PRO A 39 -10.36 5.85 0.01
N PHE A 40 -9.36 6.15 -0.81
CA PHE A 40 -9.00 7.50 -1.24
C PHE A 40 -9.85 7.99 -2.40
N SER A 41 -9.71 9.28 -2.74
CA SER A 41 -10.26 9.84 -3.98
C SER A 41 -9.45 9.38 -5.20
N PRO A 42 -10.00 9.47 -6.44
CA PRO A 42 -9.24 9.21 -7.65
C PRO A 42 -7.95 10.02 -7.76
N ALA A 43 -7.99 11.30 -7.38
CA ALA A 43 -6.84 12.19 -7.45
C ALA A 43 -5.70 11.76 -6.52
N ASP A 44 -6.04 11.38 -5.28
CA ASP A 44 -5.06 10.99 -4.26
C ASP A 44 -4.46 9.60 -4.55
N ALA A 45 -5.24 8.67 -5.11
CA ALA A 45 -4.79 7.31 -5.43
C ALA A 45 -4.00 7.23 -6.75
N MET A 46 -4.20 8.18 -7.67
CA MET A 46 -3.64 8.14 -9.03
C MET A 46 -2.11 8.01 -9.09
N PRO A 47 -1.30 8.69 -8.24
CA PRO A 47 0.16 8.52 -8.27
C PRO A 47 0.60 7.07 -8.04
N TRP A 48 -0.08 6.37 -7.12
CA TRP A 48 0.22 4.98 -6.79
C TRP A 48 -0.26 4.02 -7.88
N TYR A 49 -1.45 4.27 -8.44
CA TYR A 49 -1.95 3.46 -9.56
C TYR A 49 -1.11 3.61 -10.82
N LYS A 50 -0.58 4.80 -11.09
CA LYS A 50 0.42 4.97 -12.17
C LYS A 50 1.65 4.10 -11.94
N ALA A 51 2.14 4.00 -10.70
CA ALA A 51 3.27 3.12 -10.39
C ALA A 51 2.93 1.63 -10.60
N LEU A 52 1.71 1.19 -10.21
CA LEU A 52 1.21 -0.16 -10.51
C LEU A 52 1.12 -0.38 -12.03
N GLN A 53 0.54 0.55 -12.78
CA GLN A 53 0.44 0.46 -14.24
C GLN A 53 1.81 0.38 -14.93
N VAL A 54 2.82 1.12 -14.41
CA VAL A 54 4.20 0.99 -14.89
C VAL A 54 4.72 -0.42 -14.64
N GLY A 55 4.55 -0.95 -13.42
CA GLY A 55 4.96 -2.32 -13.10
C GLY A 55 4.26 -3.38 -13.95
N LEU A 56 2.96 -3.23 -14.19
CA LEU A 56 2.19 -4.12 -15.08
C LEU A 56 2.71 -4.07 -16.52
N ARG A 57 3.01 -2.87 -17.03
CA ARG A 57 3.54 -2.66 -18.38
C ARG A 57 4.92 -3.30 -18.55
N ASP A 58 5.80 -3.16 -17.56
CA ASP A 58 7.12 -3.78 -17.56
C ASP A 58 7.03 -5.33 -17.64
N LEU A 59 5.90 -5.91 -17.19
CA LEU A 59 5.60 -7.35 -17.22
C LEU A 59 4.77 -7.75 -18.45
N GLY A 60 4.49 -6.82 -19.38
CA GLY A 60 3.75 -7.07 -20.61
C GLY A 60 2.23 -6.87 -20.51
N TRP A 61 1.70 -6.43 -19.36
CA TRP A 61 0.28 -6.14 -19.17
C TRP A 61 -0.04 -4.70 -19.48
N VAL A 62 -0.89 -4.45 -20.49
CA VAL A 62 -1.25 -3.10 -20.93
C VAL A 62 -2.76 -2.93 -20.86
N GLU A 63 -3.20 -1.98 -20.01
CA GLU A 63 -4.63 -1.64 -19.86
C GLU A 63 -5.27 -1.30 -21.21
N GLY A 64 -6.46 -1.85 -21.45
CA GLY A 64 -7.20 -1.69 -22.70
C GLY A 64 -6.69 -2.57 -23.87
N LYS A 65 -5.55 -3.29 -23.72
CA LYS A 65 -5.05 -4.23 -24.73
C LYS A 65 -5.21 -5.68 -24.30
N ASN A 66 -4.58 -6.06 -23.21
CA ASN A 66 -4.57 -7.44 -22.73
C ASN A 66 -4.90 -7.57 -21.25
N ILE A 67 -5.26 -6.47 -20.57
CA ILE A 67 -5.80 -6.44 -19.22
C ILE A 67 -6.82 -5.29 -19.10
N GLY A 68 -7.93 -5.53 -18.38
CA GLY A 68 -8.92 -4.52 -18.00
C GLY A 68 -8.76 -4.13 -16.54
N ILE A 69 -9.05 -2.87 -16.21
CA ILE A 69 -8.99 -2.37 -14.82
C ILE A 69 -10.31 -1.72 -14.45
N GLU A 70 -10.90 -2.17 -13.34
CA GLU A 70 -12.13 -1.68 -12.75
C GLU A 70 -11.80 -0.91 -11.49
N TYR A 71 -12.01 0.40 -11.48
CA TYR A 71 -11.68 1.27 -10.35
C TYR A 71 -12.86 1.46 -9.41
N ARG A 72 -12.63 1.36 -8.11
CA ARG A 72 -13.61 1.64 -7.05
C ARG A 72 -12.98 2.50 -5.95
N TYR A 73 -13.56 3.66 -5.72
CA TYR A 73 -13.06 4.68 -4.78
C TYR A 73 -14.14 4.97 -3.73
N ALA A 74 -13.76 4.90 -2.46
CA ALA A 74 -14.65 5.25 -1.36
C ALA A 74 -14.65 6.77 -1.07
N GLU A 75 -13.69 7.53 -1.61
CA GLU A 75 -13.62 9.00 -1.51
C GLU A 75 -13.63 9.50 -0.05
N GLY A 76 -12.83 8.85 0.82
CA GLY A 76 -12.75 9.15 2.24
C GLY A 76 -13.86 8.54 3.09
N LYS A 77 -14.88 7.91 2.49
CA LYS A 77 -16.02 7.29 3.17
C LYS A 77 -15.77 5.79 3.33
N SER A 78 -15.05 5.39 4.37
CA SER A 78 -14.64 3.99 4.57
C SER A 78 -15.82 3.02 4.75
N ASP A 79 -16.98 3.51 5.16
CA ASP A 79 -18.25 2.77 5.24
C ASP A 79 -18.75 2.25 3.89
N ARG A 80 -18.32 2.85 2.78
CA ARG A 80 -18.62 2.39 1.41
C ARG A 80 -17.77 1.21 0.94
N LEU A 81 -16.65 0.93 1.60
CA LEU A 81 -15.71 -0.11 1.14
C LEU A 81 -16.34 -1.50 1.01
N PRO A 82 -17.21 -1.97 1.94
CA PRO A 82 -17.85 -3.27 1.79
C PRO A 82 -18.71 -3.38 0.51
N ASP A 83 -19.50 -2.36 0.19
CA ASP A 83 -20.36 -2.34 -1.00
C ASP A 83 -19.52 -2.29 -2.28
N LEU A 84 -18.45 -1.50 -2.30
CA LEU A 84 -17.52 -1.39 -3.44
C LEU A 84 -16.75 -2.71 -3.66
N ALA A 85 -16.36 -3.40 -2.59
CA ALA A 85 -15.75 -4.73 -2.69
C ALA A 85 -16.74 -5.76 -3.25
N ALA A 86 -17.98 -5.76 -2.75
CA ALA A 86 -19.06 -6.63 -3.26
C ALA A 86 -19.36 -6.36 -4.73
N ASP A 87 -19.26 -5.10 -5.18
CA ASP A 87 -19.42 -4.73 -6.59
C ASP A 87 -18.34 -5.36 -7.47
N LEU A 88 -17.07 -5.31 -7.06
CA LEU A 88 -15.99 -6.00 -7.78
C LEU A 88 -16.18 -7.52 -7.83
N VAL A 89 -16.72 -8.10 -6.76
CA VAL A 89 -17.06 -9.53 -6.73
C VAL A 89 -18.18 -9.83 -7.75
N ARG A 90 -19.23 -9.01 -7.81
CA ARG A 90 -20.32 -9.16 -8.82
C ARG A 90 -19.81 -9.03 -10.26
N LEU A 91 -18.85 -8.16 -10.50
CA LEU A 91 -18.19 -8.02 -11.80
C LEU A 91 -17.32 -9.21 -12.17
N ASN A 92 -17.11 -10.14 -11.22
CA ASN A 92 -16.29 -11.33 -11.39
C ASN A 92 -14.90 -11.00 -11.94
N VAL A 93 -14.23 -10.02 -11.27
CA VAL A 93 -12.83 -9.68 -11.59
C VAL A 93 -11.91 -10.85 -11.25
N ASP A 94 -10.80 -10.95 -11.97
CA ASP A 94 -9.86 -12.07 -11.78
C ASP A 94 -8.92 -11.84 -10.57
N ILE A 95 -8.68 -10.58 -10.19
CA ILE A 95 -7.88 -10.19 -9.01
C ILE A 95 -8.45 -8.89 -8.44
N ILE A 96 -8.43 -8.72 -7.11
CA ILE A 96 -8.66 -7.43 -6.44
C ILE A 96 -7.32 -6.92 -5.92
N VAL A 97 -6.93 -5.71 -6.31
CA VAL A 97 -5.77 -5.00 -5.74
C VAL A 97 -6.27 -3.95 -4.76
N THR A 98 -5.70 -3.93 -3.56
CA THR A 98 -6.06 -3.01 -2.48
C THR A 98 -4.90 -2.10 -2.11
N THR A 99 -5.20 -0.93 -1.58
CA THR A 99 -4.19 0.10 -1.30
C THR A 99 -3.61 -0.01 0.10
N ILE A 100 -4.46 -0.11 1.12
CA ILE A 100 -4.09 -0.13 2.54
C ILE A 100 -4.93 -1.17 3.31
N THR A 101 -4.85 -1.19 4.63
CA THR A 101 -5.54 -2.18 5.49
C THR A 101 -7.07 -2.18 5.40
N PRO A 102 -7.80 -1.03 5.43
CA PRO A 102 -9.27 -1.06 5.42
C PRO A 102 -9.89 -1.68 4.18
N ASP A 103 -9.39 -1.34 3.00
CA ASP A 103 -9.86 -1.91 1.73
C ASP A 103 -9.45 -3.37 1.56
N ALA A 104 -8.27 -3.77 2.08
CA ALA A 104 -7.87 -5.17 2.12
C ALA A 104 -8.81 -6.02 2.99
N LEU A 105 -9.22 -5.50 4.16
CA LEU A 105 -10.21 -6.17 5.02
C LEU A 105 -11.58 -6.25 4.35
N ALA A 106 -12.03 -5.17 3.71
CA ALA A 106 -13.31 -5.15 2.98
C ALA A 106 -13.31 -6.19 1.85
N ALA A 107 -12.25 -6.26 1.05
CA ALA A 107 -12.10 -7.25 -0.01
C ALA A 107 -12.06 -8.68 0.55
N LYS A 108 -11.30 -8.94 1.62
CA LYS A 108 -11.22 -10.24 2.28
C LYS A 108 -12.58 -10.71 2.80
N ASN A 109 -13.37 -9.80 3.34
CA ASN A 109 -14.71 -10.11 3.84
C ASN A 109 -15.72 -10.37 2.70
N ALA A 110 -15.54 -9.72 1.54
CA ALA A 110 -16.44 -9.86 0.39
C ALA A 110 -16.21 -11.17 -0.40
N THR A 111 -15.00 -11.73 -0.37
CA THR A 111 -14.69 -12.96 -1.14
C THR A 111 -13.65 -13.84 -0.46
N ARG A 112 -13.81 -15.17 -0.62
CA ARG A 112 -12.82 -16.19 -0.23
C ARG A 112 -12.15 -16.83 -1.44
N VAL A 113 -12.55 -16.44 -2.66
CA VAL A 113 -12.17 -17.12 -3.90
C VAL A 113 -11.33 -16.20 -4.79
N ILE A 114 -11.77 -14.95 -4.99
CA ILE A 114 -11.03 -14.01 -5.84
C ILE A 114 -9.71 -13.66 -5.14
N PRO A 115 -8.55 -13.83 -5.80
CA PRO A 115 -7.25 -13.41 -5.30
C PRO A 115 -7.24 -11.92 -4.92
N ILE A 116 -6.62 -11.61 -3.78
CA ILE A 116 -6.45 -10.23 -3.29
C ILE A 116 -4.96 -9.94 -3.17
N VAL A 117 -4.51 -8.88 -3.83
CA VAL A 117 -3.13 -8.37 -3.75
C VAL A 117 -3.14 -7.06 -2.97
N MET A 118 -2.56 -7.07 -1.78
CA MET A 118 -2.32 -5.86 -1.00
C MET A 118 -1.11 -5.13 -1.57
N ALA A 119 -1.27 -3.86 -1.98
CA ALA A 119 -0.13 -3.07 -2.46
C ALA A 119 0.68 -2.48 -1.30
N ALA A 120 0.02 -2.02 -0.23
CA ALA A 120 0.69 -1.38 0.89
C ALA A 120 -0.15 -1.49 2.18
N ALA A 121 -0.51 -2.71 2.62
CA ALA A 121 -1.24 -2.88 3.87
C ALA A 121 -0.31 -2.64 5.07
N GLY A 122 -0.83 -1.94 6.10
CA GLY A 122 -0.15 -1.87 7.40
C GLY A 122 -0.42 -3.16 8.18
N GLU A 123 0.57 -3.71 8.84
CA GLU A 123 0.50 -4.82 9.82
C GLU A 123 -0.52 -5.93 9.47
N PRO A 124 -0.37 -6.64 8.35
CA PRO A 124 -1.41 -7.56 7.85
C PRO A 124 -1.70 -8.73 8.79
N VAL A 125 -0.73 -9.15 9.61
CA VAL A 125 -0.93 -10.20 10.63
C VAL A 125 -1.69 -9.64 11.82
N ALA A 126 -1.25 -8.52 12.39
CA ALA A 126 -1.91 -7.89 13.53
C ALA A 126 -3.33 -7.42 13.22
N SER A 127 -3.59 -7.05 11.96
CA SER A 127 -4.93 -6.66 11.46
C SER A 127 -5.81 -7.87 11.13
N GLY A 128 -5.32 -9.11 11.30
CA GLY A 128 -6.07 -10.32 11.00
C GLY A 128 -6.35 -10.56 9.51
N ILE A 129 -5.61 -9.90 8.61
CA ILE A 129 -5.75 -10.11 7.16
C ILE A 129 -5.17 -11.46 6.77
N VAL A 130 -4.02 -11.83 7.31
CA VAL A 130 -3.31 -13.08 7.03
C VAL A 130 -2.81 -13.72 8.32
N GLU A 131 -2.49 -15.01 8.28
CA GLU A 131 -1.96 -15.76 9.45
C GLU A 131 -0.49 -15.45 9.70
N SER A 132 0.32 -15.35 8.65
CA SER A 132 1.73 -14.99 8.72
C SER A 132 2.21 -14.34 7.42
N LEU A 133 3.35 -13.63 7.46
CA LEU A 133 3.94 -13.04 6.25
C LEU A 133 4.54 -14.12 5.33
N ALA A 134 5.17 -15.14 5.89
CA ALA A 134 5.83 -16.19 5.13
C ALA A 134 4.85 -17.14 4.44
N ARG A 135 3.71 -17.41 5.06
CA ARG A 135 2.62 -18.25 4.53
C ARG A 135 1.28 -17.58 4.83
N PRO A 136 0.83 -16.69 3.94
CA PRO A 136 -0.38 -15.90 4.19
C PRO A 136 -1.64 -16.79 4.34
N GLY A 137 -1.68 -17.89 3.60
CA GLY A 137 -2.86 -18.76 3.52
C GLY A 137 -4.03 -18.10 2.77
N GLY A 138 -5.03 -18.86 2.41
CA GLY A 138 -6.25 -18.33 1.77
C GLY A 138 -5.99 -17.61 0.44
N ASN A 139 -6.75 -16.53 0.20
CA ASN A 139 -6.76 -15.81 -1.07
C ASN A 139 -6.06 -14.43 -1.03
N VAL A 140 -5.36 -14.07 0.05
CA VAL A 140 -4.71 -12.76 0.22
C VAL A 140 -3.20 -12.91 0.22
N THR A 141 -2.51 -12.03 -0.52
CA THR A 141 -1.05 -11.88 -0.54
C THR A 141 -0.66 -10.43 -0.87
N GLY A 142 0.62 -10.11 -1.05
CA GLY A 142 1.09 -8.80 -1.51
C GLY A 142 2.23 -8.22 -0.67
N LEU A 143 2.13 -6.92 -0.33
CA LEU A 143 3.19 -6.18 0.36
C LEU A 143 2.65 -5.50 1.62
N SER A 144 3.50 -5.46 2.66
CA SER A 144 3.25 -4.72 3.90
C SER A 144 4.02 -3.38 3.90
N GLN A 145 3.62 -2.45 4.79
CA GLN A 145 4.30 -1.16 4.94
C GLN A 145 5.35 -1.12 6.06
N MET A 146 5.41 -2.09 6.95
CA MET A 146 6.28 -2.04 8.15
C MET A 146 6.16 -0.72 8.93
N THR A 147 4.97 -0.19 9.03
CA THR A 147 4.78 1.18 9.53
C THR A 147 5.09 1.29 11.02
N VAL A 148 4.83 0.25 11.78
CA VAL A 148 5.01 0.19 13.22
C VAL A 148 6.48 0.07 13.57
N GLU A 149 7.21 -0.84 12.94
CA GLU A 149 8.63 -1.13 13.20
C GLU A 149 9.54 0.08 12.96
N LEU A 150 9.13 1.00 12.09
CA LEU A 150 9.88 2.23 11.82
C LEU A 150 9.69 3.32 12.90
N GLY A 151 8.89 3.07 13.94
CA GLY A 151 8.64 4.04 15.02
C GLY A 151 9.93 4.49 15.71
N GLY A 152 10.82 3.55 16.04
CA GLY A 152 12.13 3.84 16.65
C GLY A 152 12.99 4.73 15.76
N LYS A 153 13.10 4.41 14.46
CA LYS A 153 13.89 5.23 13.51
C LYS A 153 13.34 6.65 13.36
N ARG A 154 12.02 6.81 13.43
CA ARG A 154 11.42 8.16 13.45
C ARG A 154 11.81 8.96 14.69
N LEU A 155 11.85 8.34 15.87
CA LEU A 155 12.36 9.02 17.08
C LEU A 155 13.85 9.36 17.00
N GLU A 156 14.69 8.49 16.43
CA GLU A 156 16.10 8.81 16.18
C GLU A 156 16.24 10.04 15.29
N LEU A 157 15.53 10.09 14.16
CA LEU A 157 15.53 11.24 13.26
C LEU A 157 15.07 12.53 13.95
N LEU A 158 14.02 12.47 14.77
CA LEU A 158 13.61 13.63 15.58
C LEU A 158 14.72 14.10 16.53
N LYS A 159 15.41 13.14 17.19
CA LYS A 159 16.50 13.46 18.11
C LYS A 159 17.73 14.01 17.40
N GLU A 160 18.01 13.57 16.19
CA GLU A 160 19.06 14.15 15.34
C GLU A 160 18.73 15.59 14.92
N ILE A 161 17.46 15.87 14.60
CA ILE A 161 16.97 17.20 14.23
C ILE A 161 16.91 18.14 15.45
N VAL A 162 16.58 17.59 16.63
CA VAL A 162 16.45 18.34 17.89
C VAL A 162 17.38 17.71 18.94
N PRO A 163 18.68 18.06 18.99
CA PRO A 163 19.69 17.34 19.81
C PRO A 163 19.39 17.28 21.32
N LYS A 164 18.68 18.28 21.87
CA LYS A 164 18.29 18.32 23.29
C LYS A 164 16.91 17.74 23.56
N LEU A 165 16.36 16.98 22.60
CA LEU A 165 15.03 16.38 22.72
C LEU A 165 14.99 15.38 23.89
N SER A 166 14.15 15.67 24.86
CA SER A 166 13.92 14.83 26.05
C SER A 166 12.46 14.41 26.21
N ARG A 167 11.53 15.13 25.58
CA ARG A 167 10.09 14.85 25.64
C ARG A 167 9.44 14.99 24.27
N VAL A 168 8.68 13.97 23.87
CA VAL A 168 7.93 13.93 22.61
C VAL A 168 6.45 13.72 22.92
N ALA A 169 5.60 14.58 22.42
CA ALA A 169 4.17 14.35 22.39
C ALA A 169 3.82 13.39 21.25
N VAL A 170 2.95 12.44 21.50
CA VAL A 170 2.60 11.39 20.53
C VAL A 170 1.11 11.42 20.27
N LEU A 171 0.73 11.84 19.07
CA LEU A 171 -0.65 11.69 18.57
C LEU A 171 -0.91 10.25 18.19
N TRP A 172 -1.93 9.63 18.77
CA TRP A 172 -2.34 8.28 18.43
C TRP A 172 -3.84 8.09 18.63
N GLU A 173 -4.41 7.12 17.90
CA GLU A 173 -5.85 6.81 17.89
C GLU A 173 -6.08 5.47 18.58
N PRO A 174 -6.63 5.43 19.81
CA PRO A 174 -6.85 4.17 20.55
C PRO A 174 -7.90 3.26 19.89
N ALA A 175 -8.77 3.81 19.04
CA ALA A 175 -9.81 3.06 18.35
C ALA A 175 -9.27 2.15 17.23
N THR A 176 -8.03 2.34 16.77
CA THR A 176 -7.44 1.53 15.70
C THR A 176 -6.31 0.63 16.21
N ALA A 177 -6.34 -0.64 15.79
CA ALA A 177 -5.34 -1.63 16.20
C ALA A 177 -3.92 -1.22 15.80
N ILE A 178 -3.73 -0.67 14.60
CA ILE A 178 -2.42 -0.23 14.11
C ILE A 178 -1.83 0.92 14.94
N SER A 179 -2.66 1.89 15.33
CA SER A 179 -2.22 3.03 16.15
C SER A 179 -1.86 2.59 17.56
N THR A 180 -2.67 1.71 18.15
CA THR A 180 -2.42 1.10 19.47
C THR A 180 -1.14 0.27 19.47
N LEU A 181 -0.90 -0.53 18.42
CA LEU A 181 0.33 -1.29 18.27
C LEU A 181 1.55 -0.35 18.13
N ALA A 182 1.46 0.68 17.28
CA ALA A 182 2.52 1.65 17.09
C ALA A 182 2.85 2.41 18.38
N TRP A 183 1.84 2.78 19.18
CA TRP A 183 2.02 3.37 20.50
C TRP A 183 2.77 2.44 21.46
N LYS A 184 2.46 1.14 21.46
CA LYS A 184 3.15 0.15 22.30
C LYS A 184 4.61 -0.04 21.87
N GLU A 185 4.83 -0.23 20.59
CA GLU A 185 6.15 -0.53 20.03
C GLU A 185 7.14 0.64 20.13
N ILE A 186 6.67 1.89 20.14
CA ILE A 186 7.55 3.06 20.26
C ILE A 186 8.11 3.28 21.69
N GLN A 187 7.51 2.63 22.73
CA GLN A 187 7.90 2.83 24.13
C GLN A 187 9.33 2.41 24.44
N LEU A 188 9.75 1.25 23.90
CA LEU A 188 11.09 0.73 24.14
C LEU A 188 12.17 1.58 23.44
N PRO A 189 12.07 1.89 22.15
CA PRO A 189 12.99 2.83 21.49
C PRO A 189 13.08 4.19 22.18
N ALA A 190 11.97 4.74 22.62
CA ALA A 190 11.97 6.04 23.34
C ALA A 190 12.82 5.97 24.62
N ARG A 191 12.67 4.91 25.43
CA ARG A 191 13.50 4.71 26.63
C ARG A 191 14.98 4.59 26.30
N GLN A 192 15.32 3.83 25.25
CA GLN A 192 16.72 3.68 24.82
C GLN A 192 17.34 4.98 24.36
N LEU A 193 16.54 5.88 23.77
CA LEU A 193 16.95 7.20 23.35
C LEU A 193 16.90 8.24 24.48
N GLY A 194 16.45 7.90 25.69
CA GLY A 194 16.26 8.85 26.77
C GLY A 194 15.16 9.88 26.49
N ILE A 195 14.10 9.47 25.77
CA ILE A 195 12.95 10.30 25.43
C ILE A 195 11.74 9.90 26.27
N GLU A 196 11.16 10.87 26.96
CA GLU A 196 9.86 10.73 27.62
C GLU A 196 8.75 10.89 26.58
N LEU A 197 7.81 9.93 26.50
CA LEU A 197 6.65 10.03 25.65
C LEU A 197 5.44 10.57 26.40
N TYR A 198 4.77 11.56 25.84
CA TYR A 198 3.52 12.07 26.36
C TYR A 198 2.37 11.67 25.42
N SER A 199 1.43 10.90 25.94
CA SER A 199 0.28 10.37 25.20
C SER A 199 -0.74 11.46 24.89
N LEU A 200 -1.12 11.60 23.64
CA LEU A 200 -2.20 12.44 23.15
C LEU A 200 -3.18 11.57 22.36
N GLU A 201 -4.24 11.14 23.04
CA GLU A 201 -5.29 10.30 22.45
C GLU A 201 -6.25 11.15 21.64
N ILE A 202 -6.47 10.76 20.39
CA ILE A 202 -7.33 11.43 19.41
C ILE A 202 -8.37 10.44 18.93
N LEU A 203 -9.64 10.77 19.09
CA LEU A 203 -10.76 9.99 18.54
C LEU A 203 -11.31 10.64 17.27
N THR A 204 -11.28 11.97 17.22
CA THR A 204 -11.78 12.74 16.08
C THR A 204 -10.88 13.95 15.81
N ALA A 205 -11.02 14.57 14.65
CA ALA A 205 -10.30 15.80 14.32
C ALA A 205 -10.57 16.96 15.31
N ASN A 206 -11.72 16.97 15.99
CA ASN A 206 -12.08 18.00 16.98
C ASN A 206 -11.22 17.93 18.24
N ASP A 207 -10.54 16.82 18.49
CA ASP A 207 -9.66 16.67 19.65
C ASP A 207 -8.29 17.31 19.44
N LEU A 208 -7.95 17.66 18.19
CA LEU A 208 -6.60 18.18 17.82
C LEU A 208 -6.24 19.46 18.56
N ASP A 209 -7.14 20.44 18.65
CA ASP A 209 -6.85 21.71 19.36
C ASP A 209 -6.42 21.46 20.80
N LYS A 210 -7.20 20.67 21.53
CA LYS A 210 -6.90 20.32 22.95
C LYS A 210 -5.61 19.51 23.06
N ALA A 211 -5.32 18.63 22.10
CA ALA A 211 -4.09 17.84 22.10
C ALA A 211 -2.84 18.72 21.92
N PHE A 212 -2.89 19.68 21.01
CA PHE A 212 -1.77 20.63 20.83
C PHE A 212 -1.59 21.57 22.03
N GLU A 213 -2.67 22.04 22.67
CA GLU A 213 -2.59 22.76 23.94
C GLU A 213 -1.93 21.92 25.04
N ALA A 214 -2.28 20.63 25.12
CA ALA A 214 -1.66 19.71 26.08
C ALA A 214 -0.17 19.50 25.78
N ALA A 215 0.23 19.33 24.51
CA ALA A 215 1.63 19.22 24.10
C ALA A 215 2.46 20.44 24.53
N ILE A 216 1.93 21.64 24.32
CA ILE A 216 2.57 22.91 24.77
C ILE A 216 2.69 22.95 26.29
N ARG A 217 1.62 22.62 27.02
CA ARG A 217 1.57 22.66 28.50
C ARG A 217 2.62 21.76 29.14
N VAL A 218 2.84 20.56 28.54
CA VAL A 218 3.88 19.62 29.01
C VAL A 218 5.26 19.93 28.47
N ARG A 219 5.41 21.02 27.72
CA ARG A 219 6.68 21.45 27.10
C ARG A 219 7.30 20.35 26.25
N ALA A 220 6.49 19.69 25.40
CA ALA A 220 7.01 18.75 24.44
C ALA A 220 7.98 19.45 23.48
N GLY A 221 9.13 18.83 23.23
CA GLY A 221 10.14 19.37 22.31
C GLY A 221 9.91 18.96 20.87
N ALA A 222 9.03 17.97 20.62
CA ALA A 222 8.65 17.51 19.30
C ALA A 222 7.32 16.74 19.34
N LEU A 223 6.78 16.46 18.14
CA LEU A 223 5.55 15.71 17.92
C LEU A 223 5.83 14.49 17.05
N ALA A 224 5.49 13.29 17.52
CA ALA A 224 5.42 12.08 16.72
C ALA A 224 3.96 11.73 16.45
N ILE A 225 3.64 11.33 15.21
CA ILE A 225 2.28 11.01 14.80
C ILE A 225 2.23 9.53 14.43
N MET A 226 1.36 8.77 15.10
CA MET A 226 1.18 7.35 14.83
C MET A 226 0.27 7.12 13.62
N PRO A 227 0.37 5.97 12.94
CA PRO A 227 -0.50 5.66 11.81
C PRO A 227 -1.98 5.65 12.23
N SER A 228 -2.82 6.42 11.53
CA SER A 228 -4.26 6.47 11.77
C SER A 228 -5.00 7.00 10.55
N PRO A 229 -6.20 6.48 10.23
CA PRO A 229 -7.09 7.05 9.23
C PRO A 229 -7.48 8.50 9.54
N VAL A 230 -7.76 8.84 10.81
CA VAL A 230 -8.10 10.20 11.24
C VAL A 230 -6.96 11.16 10.92
N PHE A 231 -5.71 10.78 11.16
CA PHE A 231 -4.57 11.67 10.88
C PHE A 231 -4.31 11.79 9.39
N THR A 232 -4.44 10.70 8.63
CA THR A 232 -4.27 10.73 7.17
C THR A 232 -5.31 11.65 6.50
N ALA A 233 -6.53 11.68 7.00
CA ALA A 233 -7.58 12.58 6.50
C ALA A 233 -7.37 14.05 6.89
N ASN A 234 -6.55 14.35 7.92
CA ASN A 234 -6.39 15.68 8.50
C ASN A 234 -4.93 16.19 8.48
N LEU A 235 -4.10 15.71 7.53
CA LEU A 235 -2.66 16.03 7.46
C LEU A 235 -2.37 17.55 7.49
N LYS A 236 -3.11 18.32 6.71
CA LYS A 236 -2.93 19.78 6.62
C LYS A 236 -3.26 20.48 7.94
N GLN A 237 -4.33 20.04 8.62
CA GLN A 237 -4.70 20.61 9.91
C GLN A 237 -3.62 20.32 10.95
N ILE A 238 -3.14 19.08 11.04
CA ILE A 238 -2.08 18.67 11.99
C ILE A 238 -0.79 19.42 11.69
N ALA A 239 -0.38 19.54 10.42
CA ALA A 239 0.80 20.30 10.03
C ALA A 239 0.70 21.76 10.43
N ASN A 240 -0.45 22.40 10.20
CA ASN A 240 -0.70 23.79 10.59
C ASN A 240 -0.61 24.00 12.12
N HIS A 241 -1.18 23.08 12.91
CA HIS A 241 -1.07 23.13 14.37
C HIS A 241 0.39 22.96 14.83
N ALA A 242 1.13 22.01 14.24
CA ALA A 242 2.54 21.80 14.57
C ALA A 242 3.39 23.06 14.28
N VAL A 243 3.18 23.70 13.13
CA VAL A 243 3.86 24.95 12.76
C VAL A 243 3.49 26.10 13.72
N LYS A 244 2.20 26.32 13.99
CA LYS A 244 1.73 27.35 14.92
C LYS A 244 2.29 27.18 16.35
N SER A 245 2.48 25.92 16.75
CA SER A 245 3.01 25.57 18.08
C SER A 245 4.55 25.50 18.12
N HIS A 246 5.24 25.78 17.01
CA HIS A 246 6.69 25.61 16.87
C HIS A 246 7.17 24.21 17.28
N LEU A 247 6.37 23.17 17.00
CA LEU A 247 6.70 21.77 17.32
C LEU A 247 7.30 21.05 16.11
N PRO A 248 8.58 20.68 16.11
CA PRO A 248 9.14 19.76 15.13
C PRO A 248 8.32 18.48 15.08
N SER A 249 7.88 18.07 13.90
CA SER A 249 6.92 16.96 13.75
C SER A 249 7.39 15.92 12.78
N ILE A 250 7.14 14.62 13.08
CA ILE A 250 7.43 13.50 12.21
C ILE A 250 6.22 12.60 12.00
N TYR A 251 6.05 12.14 10.76
CA TYR A 251 5.01 11.18 10.39
C TYR A 251 5.55 10.09 9.45
N ASN A 252 4.71 9.10 9.14
CA ASN A 252 5.08 7.92 8.34
C ASN A 252 4.77 8.05 6.84
N VAL A 253 4.08 9.11 6.39
CA VAL A 253 3.69 9.29 4.98
C VAL A 253 4.20 10.60 4.42
N GLY A 254 4.75 10.57 3.19
CA GLY A 254 5.35 11.71 2.50
C GLY A 254 4.39 12.89 2.33
N ASP A 255 3.11 12.61 2.11
CA ASP A 255 2.04 13.60 1.95
C ASP A 255 1.95 14.58 3.12
N PHE A 256 2.39 14.19 4.34
CA PHE A 256 2.44 15.08 5.49
C PHE A 256 3.44 16.24 5.30
N ALA A 257 4.61 15.96 4.73
CA ALA A 257 5.58 17.00 4.43
C ALA A 257 5.08 17.94 3.33
N ASP A 258 4.39 17.41 2.32
CA ASP A 258 3.74 18.21 1.27
C ASP A 258 2.60 19.07 1.82
N ALA A 259 1.91 18.60 2.87
CA ALA A 259 0.89 19.37 3.60
C ALA A 259 1.44 20.43 4.56
N GLY A 260 2.78 20.55 4.70
CA GLY A 260 3.45 21.51 5.57
C GLY A 260 4.05 20.92 6.86
N GLY A 261 4.03 19.59 7.03
CA GLY A 261 4.75 18.92 8.12
C GLY A 261 6.27 19.02 7.97
N LEU A 262 7.02 18.86 9.07
CA LEU A 262 8.47 19.06 9.04
C LEU A 262 9.21 17.91 8.35
N VAL A 263 8.98 16.69 8.81
CA VAL A 263 9.72 15.53 8.30
C VAL A 263 8.83 14.28 8.24
N THR A 264 9.09 13.43 7.26
CA THR A 264 8.47 12.12 7.17
C THR A 264 9.51 11.04 6.93
N TYR A 265 9.29 9.86 7.51
CA TYR A 265 10.09 8.69 7.24
C TYR A 265 9.20 7.45 7.16
N GLY A 266 9.17 6.84 5.99
CA GLY A 266 8.33 5.67 5.73
C GLY A 266 8.65 4.97 4.43
N PRO A 267 7.94 3.88 4.09
CA PRO A 267 8.18 3.13 2.87
C PRO A 267 7.86 3.94 1.63
N ASN A 268 8.64 3.73 0.57
CA ASN A 268 8.34 4.30 -0.75
C ASN A 268 7.11 3.60 -1.34
N ARG A 269 5.95 4.26 -1.26
CA ARG A 269 4.68 3.71 -1.73
C ARG A 269 4.66 3.43 -3.23
N ALA A 270 5.29 4.27 -4.04
CA ALA A 270 5.36 4.03 -5.48
C ALA A 270 6.12 2.74 -5.80
N ASP A 271 7.21 2.44 -5.08
CA ASP A 271 7.93 1.17 -5.21
C ASP A 271 7.06 -0.02 -4.80
N LEU A 272 6.31 0.08 -3.70
CA LEU A 272 5.39 -0.97 -3.27
C LEU A 272 4.31 -1.25 -4.33
N PHE A 273 3.66 -0.23 -4.85
CA PHE A 273 2.65 -0.39 -5.89
C PHE A 273 3.23 -0.96 -7.20
N ARG A 274 4.43 -0.53 -7.60
CA ARG A 274 5.10 -1.11 -8.76
C ARG A 274 5.40 -2.59 -8.56
N ARG A 275 5.86 -2.99 -7.35
CA ARG A 275 6.12 -4.39 -6.99
C ARG A 275 4.83 -5.22 -6.88
N ALA A 276 3.71 -4.63 -6.48
CA ALA A 276 2.41 -5.31 -6.46
C ALA A 276 2.03 -5.88 -7.83
N ALA A 277 2.47 -5.26 -8.93
CA ALA A 277 2.29 -5.78 -10.28
C ALA A 277 2.90 -7.19 -10.47
N THR A 278 4.01 -7.50 -9.77
CA THR A 278 4.64 -8.83 -9.83
C THR A 278 3.73 -9.92 -9.24
N TYR A 279 2.98 -9.59 -8.19
CA TYR A 279 2.00 -10.50 -7.60
C TYR A 279 0.82 -10.71 -8.53
N VAL A 280 0.33 -9.64 -9.15
CA VAL A 280 -0.73 -9.72 -10.17
C VAL A 280 -0.28 -10.62 -11.31
N ASP A 281 0.92 -10.43 -11.85
CA ASP A 281 1.49 -11.24 -12.93
C ASP A 281 1.60 -12.72 -12.56
N LYS A 282 2.18 -13.02 -11.38
CA LYS A 282 2.30 -14.40 -10.89
C LYS A 282 0.94 -15.08 -10.77
N ILE A 283 -0.07 -14.38 -10.23
CA ILE A 283 -1.42 -14.92 -10.03
C ILE A 283 -2.11 -15.14 -11.38
N LEU A 284 -2.02 -14.21 -12.32
CA LEU A 284 -2.57 -14.37 -13.67
C LEU A 284 -1.90 -15.52 -14.44
N LYS A 285 -0.67 -15.88 -14.09
CA LYS A 285 0.07 -17.04 -14.60
C LYS A 285 -0.20 -18.34 -13.82
N GLY A 286 -1.12 -18.32 -12.85
CA GLY A 286 -1.60 -19.50 -12.13
C GLY A 286 -1.01 -19.75 -10.75
N ALA A 287 -0.19 -18.83 -10.21
CA ALA A 287 0.28 -18.94 -8.83
C ALA A 287 -0.88 -18.75 -7.84
N LYS A 288 -0.88 -19.52 -6.76
CA LYS A 288 -1.89 -19.39 -5.69
C LYS A 288 -1.48 -18.26 -4.72
N PRO A 289 -2.37 -17.34 -4.36
CA PRO A 289 -2.06 -16.25 -3.42
C PRO A 289 -1.49 -16.75 -2.09
N GLY A 290 -2.07 -17.81 -1.54
CA GLY A 290 -1.66 -18.36 -0.24
C GLY A 290 -0.24 -18.95 -0.21
N ASP A 291 0.35 -19.24 -1.38
CA ASP A 291 1.72 -19.74 -1.51
C ASP A 291 2.74 -18.62 -1.78
N LEU A 292 2.27 -17.39 -1.99
CA LEU A 292 3.12 -16.23 -2.24
C LEU A 292 3.35 -15.47 -0.93
N PRO A 293 4.60 -15.40 -0.41
CA PRO A 293 4.90 -14.66 0.82
C PRO A 293 4.57 -13.18 0.68
N ILE A 294 4.17 -12.55 1.79
CA ILE A 294 4.03 -11.09 1.86
C ILE A 294 5.42 -10.49 2.02
N GLU A 295 5.76 -9.62 1.08
CA GLU A 295 7.04 -8.92 1.10
C GLU A 295 6.95 -7.63 1.91
N GLN A 296 8.08 -7.27 2.50
CA GLN A 296 8.28 -6.02 3.22
C GLN A 296 8.93 -4.97 2.29
N PRO A 297 8.84 -3.67 2.62
CA PRO A 297 9.51 -2.61 1.86
C PRO A 297 11.04 -2.80 1.88
N THR A 298 11.66 -2.48 0.77
CA THR A 298 13.12 -2.42 0.65
C THR A 298 13.62 -1.00 0.40
N LYS A 299 12.71 -0.07 0.10
CA LYS A 299 12.99 1.34 -0.10
C LYS A 299 12.16 2.19 0.84
N PHE A 300 12.83 3.16 1.43
CA PHE A 300 12.24 4.11 2.36
C PHE A 300 12.52 5.54 1.90
N ASP A 301 11.56 6.43 2.14
CA ASP A 301 11.69 7.85 1.83
C ASP A 301 11.85 8.63 3.13
N LEU A 302 12.88 9.48 3.16
CA LEU A 302 13.05 10.56 4.11
C LEU A 302 12.73 11.86 3.38
N VAL A 303 11.58 12.48 3.70
CA VAL A 303 11.21 13.78 3.13
C VAL A 303 11.35 14.86 4.19
N VAL A 304 12.06 15.93 3.85
CA VAL A 304 12.32 17.06 4.76
C VAL A 304 11.76 18.33 4.15
N ASN A 305 10.98 19.08 4.95
CA ASN A 305 10.44 20.37 4.56
C ASN A 305 11.25 21.51 5.20
N VAL A 306 12.20 22.05 4.45
CA VAL A 306 13.07 23.15 4.92
C VAL A 306 12.30 24.46 5.08
N LYS A 307 11.25 24.68 4.30
CA LYS A 307 10.37 25.84 4.47
C LYS A 307 9.68 25.79 5.84
N THR A 308 9.17 24.62 6.24
CA THR A 308 8.60 24.43 7.58
C THR A 308 9.66 24.56 8.67
N ALA A 309 10.85 23.98 8.46
CA ALA A 309 11.95 24.12 9.42
C ALA A 309 12.27 25.60 9.72
N LYS A 310 12.35 26.43 8.67
CA LYS A 310 12.55 27.89 8.82
C LYS A 310 11.39 28.57 9.57
N ALA A 311 10.14 28.15 9.30
CA ALA A 311 8.96 28.74 9.94
C ALA A 311 8.85 28.44 11.45
N ILE A 312 9.52 27.40 11.94
CA ILE A 312 9.56 27.02 13.36
C ILE A 312 10.95 27.20 13.98
N ASP A 313 11.83 27.97 13.34
CA ASP A 313 13.19 28.32 13.82
C ASP A 313 14.09 27.09 14.08
N ILE A 314 13.95 26.03 13.27
CA ILE A 314 14.77 24.81 13.35
C ILE A 314 15.75 24.75 12.17
N THR A 315 17.00 24.46 12.49
CA THR A 315 18.02 24.15 11.48
C THR A 315 18.12 22.65 11.30
N ILE A 316 17.87 22.15 10.07
CA ILE A 316 18.03 20.75 9.75
C ILE A 316 19.52 20.42 9.59
N PRO A 317 20.06 19.41 10.30
CA PRO A 317 21.46 19.02 10.15
C PRO A 317 21.78 18.59 8.72
N GLY A 318 22.98 18.93 8.23
CA GLY A 318 23.44 18.57 6.90
C GLY A 318 23.42 17.07 6.65
N ALA A 319 23.71 16.24 7.65
CA ALA A 319 23.64 14.79 7.57
C ALA A 319 22.22 14.28 7.26
N ILE A 320 21.17 14.91 7.80
CA ILE A 320 19.77 14.60 7.51
C ILE A 320 19.42 15.00 6.07
N LEU A 321 19.86 16.20 5.64
CA LEU A 321 19.61 16.67 4.27
C LEU A 321 20.28 15.77 3.22
N LEU A 322 21.45 15.23 3.50
CA LEU A 322 22.16 14.29 2.61
C LEU A 322 21.43 12.92 2.51
N GLN A 323 20.74 12.49 3.56
CA GLN A 323 19.95 11.27 3.57
C GLN A 323 18.57 11.44 2.95
N ALA A 324 18.09 12.70 2.82
CA ALA A 324 16.74 12.97 2.34
C ALA A 324 16.56 12.53 0.87
N THR A 325 15.50 11.78 0.61
CA THR A 325 15.07 11.41 -0.74
C THR A 325 14.37 12.56 -1.45
N LYS A 326 13.79 13.48 -0.67
CA LYS A 326 13.14 14.71 -1.16
C LYS A 326 13.32 15.84 -0.15
N VAL A 327 13.69 17.01 -0.63
CA VAL A 327 13.75 18.25 0.16
C VAL A 327 12.77 19.26 -0.41
N ILE A 328 11.81 19.72 0.40
CA ILE A 328 10.84 20.78 0.07
C ILE A 328 11.44 22.12 0.49
N GLN A 329 11.58 23.04 -0.47
CA GLN A 329 12.19 24.36 -0.31
C GLN A 329 11.12 25.47 -0.32
#